data_62db6cdb10b8d182ef63e61914f893eb
#
_entry.id   62db6cdb10b8d182ef63e61914f893eb
#
_cell.length_a   1.000
_cell.length_b   1.000
_cell.length_c   1.000
_cell.angle_alpha   90.00
_cell.angle_beta   90.00
_cell.angle_gamma   90.00
#
_symmetry.space_group_name_H-M   'P 1'
#
loop_
_entity.id
_entity.type
_entity.pdbx_description
1 polymer ?
#
loop_
_entity_poly.entity_id
_entity_poly.type
_entity_poly.pdbx_seq_one_letter_code
_entity_poly.pdbx_strand_id
1 'polypeptide(L)'
;FSDFPMLLAPKNNSPIFGGRGPNRLEIDYRLDAQFDHWLLDEFQDTSRVQWRVFEGLIDEVMQDPEGQRTFFCVGDPKQSIYQWRGGDPTLFDYLETRYQAGDGDEFQVQSLEKSWRSCSEVLDLVNAAF
;
A
#
# COMPACT_ATOMS: atom_id res chain seq x y z
N PHE A 1 -12.11 14.51 -10.32
CA PHE A 1 -11.83 14.26 -8.89
C PHE A 1 -12.29 12.86 -8.54
N SER A 2 -11.49 11.86 -8.78
CA SER A 2 -11.69 10.59 -8.07
C SER A 2 -10.92 9.48 -8.75
N ASP A 3 -9.69 9.31 -8.41
CA ASP A 3 -9.04 8.02 -8.61
C ASP A 3 -8.26 7.75 -7.34
N PHE A 4 -8.91 7.09 -6.39
CA PHE A 4 -8.22 6.54 -5.24
C PHE A 4 -7.78 5.13 -5.61
N PRO A 5 -6.50 4.85 -5.77
CA PRO A 5 -6.04 3.48 -5.90
C PRO A 5 -6.20 2.77 -4.57
N MET A 6 -6.93 1.67 -4.59
CA MET A 6 -7.06 0.73 -3.50
C MET A 6 -6.33 -0.54 -3.89
N LEU A 7 -5.38 -0.94 -3.09
CA LEU A 7 -4.53 -2.11 -3.35
C LEU A 7 -4.95 -3.26 -2.45
N LEU A 8 -5.45 -4.33 -3.04
CA LEU A 8 -5.85 -5.57 -2.36
C LEU A 8 -4.94 -6.71 -2.80
N ALA A 9 -4.32 -7.38 -1.85
CA ALA A 9 -3.49 -8.54 -2.14
C ALA A 9 -4.16 -9.85 -1.77
N PRO A 10 -4.33 -10.77 -2.70
CA PRO A 10 -4.57 -12.18 -2.43
C PRO A 10 -3.42 -13.09 -2.88
N LYS A 11 -3.44 -14.22 -2.39
CA LYS A 11 -2.71 -15.48 -2.30
C LYS A 11 -1.84 -15.98 -3.47
N ASN A 12 -0.67 -16.44 -3.10
CA ASN A 12 0.11 -17.65 -3.44
C ASN A 12 1.37 -17.62 -4.30
N ASN A 13 2.42 -18.04 -3.59
CA ASN A 13 3.56 -18.93 -3.92
C ASN A 13 4.50 -18.62 -5.09
N SER A 14 5.66 -18.09 -4.72
CA SER A 14 6.97 -18.69 -5.09
C SER A 14 8.13 -18.04 -4.34
N PRO A 15 9.18 -18.77 -3.97
CA PRO A 15 10.22 -18.29 -3.07
C PRO A 15 11.25 -17.46 -3.82
N ILE A 16 11.45 -16.22 -3.40
CA ILE A 16 12.63 -15.44 -3.80
C ILE A 16 13.46 -15.12 -2.57
N PHE A 17 14.66 -15.64 -2.55
CA PHE A 17 15.71 -15.41 -1.57
C PHE A 17 16.03 -13.91 -1.44
N GLY A 18 15.89 -13.35 -0.25
CA GLY A 18 16.34 -12.01 0.08
C GLY A 18 16.94 -11.96 1.48
N GLY A 19 18.21 -11.59 1.56
CA GLY A 19 19.03 -11.61 2.75
C GLY A 19 18.45 -10.84 3.95
N ARG A 20 18.47 -11.49 5.11
CA ARG A 20 18.13 -10.91 6.42
C ARG A 20 19.16 -9.87 6.85
N GLY A 21 18.77 -8.61 6.92
CA GLY A 21 19.55 -7.56 7.59
C GLY A 21 19.41 -7.64 9.12
N PRO A 22 20.41 -7.19 9.89
CA PRO A 22 20.43 -7.32 11.36
C PRO A 22 19.34 -6.54 12.10
N ASN A 23 18.67 -5.59 11.46
CA ASN A 23 17.65 -4.74 12.11
C ASN A 23 16.24 -5.36 12.19
N ARG A 24 15.99 -6.46 11.48
CA ARG A 24 14.67 -7.08 11.45
C ARG A 24 14.32 -7.74 12.79
N LEU A 25 15.27 -8.45 13.39
CA LEU A 25 15.07 -9.14 14.67
C LEU A 25 14.69 -8.17 15.81
N GLU A 26 15.14 -6.92 15.73
CA GLU A 26 14.88 -5.92 16.78
C GLU A 26 13.47 -5.33 16.66
N ILE A 27 12.96 -5.20 15.45
CA ILE A 27 11.57 -4.74 15.18
C ILE A 27 10.58 -5.84 15.52
N ASP A 28 10.83 -7.07 15.07
CA ASP A 28 9.99 -8.24 15.36
C ASP A 28 9.91 -8.49 16.87
N TYR A 29 11.02 -8.35 17.59
CA TYR A 29 11.07 -8.51 19.04
C TYR A 29 10.34 -7.38 19.80
N ARG A 30 10.35 -6.16 19.29
CA ARG A 30 9.65 -5.02 19.92
C ARG A 30 8.15 -5.01 19.65
N LEU A 31 7.71 -5.56 18.53
CA LEU A 31 6.29 -5.64 18.21
C LEU A 31 5.62 -6.82 18.89
N ASP A 32 6.36 -7.87 19.28
CA ASP A 32 5.90 -9.09 20.00
C ASP A 32 4.46 -9.54 19.65
N ALA A 33 4.02 -9.14 18.46
CA ALA A 33 2.69 -9.39 17.93
C ALA A 33 2.81 -9.76 16.44
N GLN A 34 2.25 -10.88 16.07
CA GLN A 34 2.01 -11.22 14.68
C GLN A 34 0.75 -10.46 14.23
N PHE A 35 0.92 -9.53 13.30
CA PHE A 35 -0.21 -8.91 12.64
C PHE A 35 -0.52 -9.69 11.36
N ASP A 36 -1.72 -10.24 11.30
CA ASP A 36 -2.18 -10.98 10.14
C ASP A 36 -2.79 -10.06 9.07
N HIS A 37 -3.29 -8.90 9.49
CA HIS A 37 -3.94 -7.96 8.60
C HIS A 37 -3.33 -6.57 8.73
N TRP A 38 -2.83 -6.05 7.63
CA TRP A 38 -2.23 -4.72 7.55
C TRP A 38 -3.11 -3.78 6.75
N LEU A 39 -3.46 -2.67 7.35
CA LEU A 39 -4.17 -1.57 6.71
C LEU A 39 -3.32 -0.30 6.83
N LEU A 40 -2.87 0.23 5.70
CA LEU A 40 -2.18 1.51 5.63
C LEU A 40 -3.08 2.54 4.96
N ASP A 41 -3.43 3.58 5.71
CA ASP A 41 -4.21 4.72 5.23
C ASP A 41 -3.29 5.89 4.88
N GLU A 42 -3.74 6.79 4.01
CA GLU A 42 -2.98 7.96 3.53
C GLU A 42 -1.57 7.57 3.03
N PHE A 43 -1.50 6.47 2.28
CA PHE A 43 -0.24 5.86 1.89
C PHE A 43 0.68 6.77 1.07
N GLN A 44 0.12 7.78 0.35
CA GLN A 44 0.88 8.79 -0.39
C GLN A 44 1.83 9.63 0.50
N ASP A 45 1.57 9.67 1.81
CA ASP A 45 2.40 10.42 2.77
C ASP A 45 3.50 9.55 3.40
N THR A 46 3.54 8.26 3.05
CA THR A 46 4.57 7.33 3.51
C THR A 46 5.91 7.65 2.83
N SER A 47 6.97 7.77 3.62
CA SER A 47 8.32 7.93 3.10
C SER A 47 8.97 6.59 2.75
N ARG A 48 9.98 6.60 1.85
CA ARG A 48 10.81 5.43 1.56
C ARG A 48 11.47 4.82 2.80
N VAL A 49 11.83 5.66 3.77
CA VAL A 49 12.45 5.19 5.02
C VAL A 49 11.43 4.44 5.87
N GLN A 50 10.21 4.98 6.00
CA GLN A 50 9.12 4.30 6.70
C GLN A 50 8.75 2.98 6.00
N TRP A 51 8.61 3.01 4.67
CA TRP A 51 8.31 1.81 3.89
C TRP A 51 9.32 0.68 4.15
N ARG A 52 10.63 0.97 4.15
CA ARG A 52 11.67 -0.03 4.42
C ARG A 52 11.51 -0.74 5.76
N VAL A 53 10.88 -0.10 6.75
CA VAL A 53 10.59 -0.72 8.05
C VAL A 53 9.51 -1.78 7.91
N PHE A 54 8.48 -1.49 7.12
CA PHE A 54 7.32 -2.38 6.94
C PHE A 54 7.53 -3.42 5.83
N GLU A 55 8.35 -3.13 4.84
CA GLU A 55 8.52 -3.93 3.62
C GLU A 55 8.75 -5.42 3.92
N GLY A 56 9.61 -5.73 4.88
CA GLY A 56 9.88 -7.12 5.26
C GLY A 56 8.67 -7.83 5.89
N LEU A 57 7.86 -7.10 6.64
CA LEU A 57 6.64 -7.63 7.27
C LEU A 57 5.55 -7.84 6.22
N ILE A 58 5.41 -6.90 5.29
CA ILE A 58 4.47 -7.01 4.18
C ILE A 58 4.88 -8.15 3.23
N ASP A 59 6.17 -8.32 2.94
CA ASP A 59 6.66 -9.45 2.16
C ASP A 59 6.27 -10.81 2.80
N GLU A 60 6.28 -10.92 4.13
CA GLU A 60 5.82 -12.14 4.81
C GLU A 60 4.31 -12.36 4.66
N VAL A 61 3.53 -11.29 4.71
CA VAL A 61 2.08 -11.36 4.47
C VAL A 61 1.79 -11.79 3.04
N MET A 62 2.49 -11.21 2.07
CA MET A 62 2.34 -11.54 0.64
C MET A 62 2.77 -12.97 0.29
N GLN A 63 3.65 -13.56 1.09
CA GLN A 63 4.14 -14.93 0.92
C GLN A 63 3.37 -15.96 1.76
N ASP A 64 2.27 -15.58 2.42
CA ASP A 64 1.49 -16.49 3.24
C ASP A 64 0.84 -17.59 2.39
N PRO A 65 1.26 -18.87 2.51
CA PRO A 65 0.77 -19.95 1.67
C PRO A 65 -0.69 -20.34 1.97
N GLU A 66 -1.17 -20.00 3.15
CA GLU A 66 -2.56 -20.28 3.56
C GLU A 66 -3.49 -19.12 3.17
N GLY A 67 -2.91 -17.96 2.86
CA GLY A 67 -3.60 -16.76 2.49
C GLY A 67 -4.60 -16.26 3.52
N GLN A 68 -4.27 -16.42 4.77
CA GLN A 68 -5.06 -15.91 5.88
C GLN A 68 -4.66 -14.50 6.24
N ARG A 69 -3.47 -14.07 5.80
CA ARG A 69 -2.95 -12.73 6.02
C ARG A 69 -3.33 -11.80 4.88
N THR A 70 -3.52 -10.52 5.18
CA THR A 70 -3.88 -9.53 4.15
C THR A 70 -3.10 -8.24 4.32
N PHE A 71 -2.76 -7.64 3.20
CA PHE A 71 -2.23 -6.30 3.12
C PHE A 71 -3.15 -5.43 2.30
N PHE A 72 -3.47 -4.26 2.81
CA PHE A 72 -4.32 -3.28 2.18
C PHE A 72 -3.74 -1.89 2.38
N CYS A 73 -3.58 -1.12 1.32
CA CYS A 73 -3.24 0.28 1.45
C CYS A 73 -4.17 1.15 0.60
N VAL A 74 -4.48 2.32 1.10
CA VAL A 74 -5.32 3.30 0.44
C VAL A 74 -4.67 4.68 0.51
N GLY A 75 -4.86 5.46 -0.53
CA GLY A 75 -4.39 6.83 -0.60
C GLY A 75 -4.60 7.41 -1.99
N ASP A 76 -4.35 8.69 -2.10
CA ASP A 76 -4.47 9.44 -3.35
C ASP A 76 -3.13 10.11 -3.69
N PRO A 77 -2.38 9.62 -4.68
CA PRO A 77 -1.12 10.24 -5.08
C PRO A 77 -1.23 11.74 -5.41
N LYS A 78 -2.41 12.19 -5.87
CA LYS A 78 -2.65 13.59 -6.18
C LYS A 78 -2.79 14.47 -4.93
N GLN A 79 -3.09 13.87 -3.77
CA GLN A 79 -3.17 14.56 -2.48
C GLN A 79 -1.84 14.56 -1.71
N SER A 80 -0.75 14.08 -2.29
CA SER A 80 0.57 14.10 -1.66
C SER A 80 1.10 15.53 -1.54
N ILE A 81 0.83 16.15 -0.40
CA ILE A 81 1.31 17.51 -0.06
C ILE A 81 2.51 17.47 0.90
N TYR A 82 2.87 16.31 1.40
CA TYR A 82 3.94 16.12 2.39
C TYR A 82 5.25 15.61 1.80
N GLN A 83 5.50 15.81 0.51
CA GLN A 83 6.78 15.46 -0.13
C GLN A 83 7.98 16.13 0.57
N TRP A 84 7.80 17.35 1.08
CA TRP A 84 8.83 18.06 1.87
C TRP A 84 9.17 17.37 3.22
N ARG A 85 8.30 16.48 3.71
CA ARG A 85 8.54 15.61 4.87
C ARG A 85 9.03 14.22 4.48
N GLY A 86 9.24 13.99 3.19
CA GLY A 86 9.71 12.71 2.65
C GLY A 86 8.60 11.76 2.20
N GLY A 87 7.34 12.19 2.20
CA GLY A 87 6.24 11.43 1.56
C GLY A 87 6.57 11.18 0.10
N ASP A 88 6.37 9.95 -0.35
CA ASP A 88 6.74 9.52 -1.70
C ASP A 88 5.56 8.81 -2.39
N PRO A 89 4.77 9.55 -3.19
CA PRO A 89 3.64 8.97 -3.91
C PRO A 89 4.04 7.89 -4.93
N THR A 90 5.33 7.85 -5.35
CA THR A 90 5.81 6.82 -6.27
C THR A 90 5.91 5.44 -5.62
N LEU A 91 5.66 5.34 -4.30
CA LEU A 91 5.54 4.07 -3.62
C LEU A 91 4.36 3.23 -4.12
N PHE A 92 3.29 3.84 -4.65
CA PHE A 92 2.20 3.10 -5.28
C PHE A 92 2.69 2.33 -6.50
N ASP A 93 3.42 3.00 -7.41
CA ASP A 93 3.98 2.35 -8.62
C ASP A 93 5.01 1.27 -8.23
N TYR A 94 5.75 1.52 -7.15
CA TYR A 94 6.69 0.55 -6.62
C TYR A 94 5.99 -0.72 -6.12
N LEU A 95 4.90 -0.60 -5.36
CA LEU A 95 4.12 -1.74 -4.87
C LEU A 95 3.51 -2.52 -6.03
N GLU A 96 2.91 -1.81 -6.97
CA GLU A 96 2.34 -2.42 -8.17
C GLU A 96 3.40 -3.23 -8.93
N THR A 97 4.55 -2.61 -9.22
CA THR A 97 5.65 -3.29 -9.93
C THR A 97 6.18 -4.50 -9.15
N ARG A 98 6.28 -4.38 -7.82
CA ARG A 98 6.86 -5.43 -6.96
C ARG A 98 5.95 -6.64 -6.83
N TYR A 99 4.65 -6.42 -6.65
CA TYR A 99 3.71 -7.47 -6.27
C TYR A 99 2.81 -7.94 -7.42
N GLN A 100 2.70 -7.21 -8.52
CA GLN A 100 2.00 -7.67 -9.74
C GLN A 100 2.86 -8.55 -10.65
N ALA A 101 4.14 -8.67 -10.42
CA ALA A 101 5.07 -9.42 -11.29
C ALA A 101 4.89 -10.95 -11.27
N GLY A 102 3.89 -11.48 -10.57
CA GLY A 102 3.56 -12.90 -10.48
C GLY A 102 2.41 -13.30 -11.43
N ASP A 103 2.37 -14.57 -11.81
CA ASP A 103 1.33 -15.16 -12.70
C ASP A 103 -0.06 -15.33 -12.03
N GLY A 104 -0.35 -14.62 -10.94
CA GLY A 104 -1.58 -14.77 -10.15
C GLY A 104 -2.27 -13.43 -9.87
N ASP A 105 -3.56 -13.50 -9.58
CA ASP A 105 -4.41 -12.39 -9.08
C ASP A 105 -4.01 -11.90 -7.66
N GLU A 106 -2.71 -11.90 -7.35
CA GLU A 106 -2.23 -11.78 -5.97
C GLU A 106 -2.23 -10.34 -5.46
N PHE A 107 -2.19 -9.37 -6.35
CA PHE A 107 -2.21 -7.96 -5.99
C PHE A 107 -3.15 -7.20 -6.90
N GLN A 108 -4.24 -6.66 -6.36
CA GLN A 108 -5.25 -5.94 -7.12
C GLN A 108 -5.19 -4.45 -6.84
N VAL A 109 -5.12 -3.66 -7.90
CA VAL A 109 -5.25 -2.21 -7.85
C VAL A 109 -6.66 -1.83 -8.29
N GLN A 110 -7.36 -1.07 -7.45
CA GLN A 110 -8.70 -0.57 -7.75
C GLN A 110 -8.75 0.95 -7.59
N SER A 111 -9.32 1.62 -8.58
CA SER A 111 -9.63 3.04 -8.50
C SER A 111 -11.06 3.25 -7.99
N LEU A 112 -11.22 4.13 -6.99
CA LEU A 112 -12.52 4.53 -6.48
C LEU A 112 -13.01 5.75 -7.26
N GLU A 113 -13.89 5.52 -8.24
CA GLU A 113 -14.40 6.57 -9.14
C GLU A 113 -15.60 7.34 -8.57
N LYS A 114 -16.22 6.84 -7.49
CA LYS A 114 -17.44 7.42 -6.95
C LYS A 114 -17.19 8.16 -5.65
N SER A 115 -17.49 9.46 -5.63
CA SER A 115 -17.50 10.24 -4.40
C SER A 115 -18.83 10.03 -3.64
N TRP A 116 -18.71 9.67 -2.35
CA TRP A 116 -19.85 9.58 -1.42
C TRP A 116 -19.88 10.74 -0.44
N ARG A 117 -18.86 11.59 -0.48
CA ARG A 117 -18.70 12.71 0.47
C ARG A 117 -19.37 13.99 -0.02
N SER A 118 -19.34 14.21 -1.33
CA SER A 118 -19.80 15.48 -1.93
C SER A 118 -20.98 15.23 -2.87
N CYS A 119 -21.95 16.15 -2.89
CA CYS A 119 -23.02 16.14 -3.88
C CYS A 119 -22.51 16.55 -5.26
N SER A 120 -23.30 16.24 -6.30
CA SER A 120 -22.92 16.53 -7.70
C SER A 120 -22.62 17.99 -7.96
N GLU A 121 -23.38 18.90 -7.36
CA GLU A 121 -23.26 20.35 -7.55
C GLU A 121 -21.91 20.88 -7.05
N VAL A 122 -21.38 20.31 -5.98
CA VAL A 122 -20.06 20.65 -5.44
C VAL A 122 -18.97 20.11 -6.37
N LEU A 123 -19.12 18.89 -6.86
CA LEU A 123 -18.18 18.29 -7.81
C LEU A 123 -18.16 19.07 -9.14
N ASP A 124 -19.31 19.46 -9.65
CA ASP A 124 -19.43 20.24 -10.87
C ASP A 124 -18.77 21.63 -10.72
N LEU A 125 -18.96 22.26 -9.56
CA LEU A 125 -18.30 23.55 -9.26
C LEU A 125 -16.77 23.40 -9.22
N VAL A 126 -16.26 22.37 -8.57
CA VAL A 126 -14.81 22.10 -8.50
C VAL A 126 -14.25 21.81 -9.88
N ASN A 127 -14.92 20.96 -10.67
CA ASN A 127 -14.49 20.63 -12.04
C ASN A 127 -14.55 21.83 -13.00
N ALA A 128 -15.41 22.80 -12.73
CA ALA A 128 -15.48 24.05 -13.52
C ALA A 128 -14.41 25.07 -13.11
N ALA A 129 -13.86 24.99 -11.90
CA ALA A 129 -12.91 25.93 -11.35
C ALA A 129 -11.44 25.52 -11.61
N PHE A 130 -11.19 24.24 -11.84
CA PHE A 130 -9.87 23.61 -12.01
C PHE A 130 -9.80 22.74 -13.26
#